data_8d40f118f08d5ae61225e209c9233a5f
#
_entry.id   8d40f118f08d5ae61225e209c9233a5f
#
_cell.length_a   1.000
_cell.length_b   1.000
_cell.length_c   1.000
_cell.angle_alpha   90.00
_cell.angle_beta   90.00
_cell.angle_gamma   90.00
#
_symmetry.space_group_name_H-M   'P 1'
#
loop_
_entity.id
_entity.type
_entity.pdbx_description
1 polymer ?
#
loop_
_entity_poly.entity_id
_entity_poly.type
_entity_poly.pdbx_seq_one_letter_code
_entity_poly.pdbx_strand_id
1 'polypeptide(L)'
;MVHLIENNSAARTEQIRLIYESAFPPDERMPFERILQKRDGGVMRLLSVEGEDGELLGFANVTLCLDVLALNYFAILPEKQGRGYGTAVIRLLRERYPDRSIIIDIEDDAVPSDNPEQRIRRRAFYERLGFSAMPFRLTIFGVPSIILSSGRRYTFEEYTEIFSQVSSSWAVSRLFLTETECLPRENAEPLRPQPKA
;
A
#
# COMPACT_ATOMS: atom_id res chain seq x y z
N MET A 1 18.57 6.05 -11.98
CA MET A 1 17.98 6.49 -10.68
C MET A 1 16.45 6.48 -10.82
N VAL A 2 15.71 6.39 -9.71
CA VAL A 2 14.24 6.41 -9.72
C VAL A 2 13.76 7.68 -9.02
N HIS A 3 12.71 8.31 -9.55
CA HIS A 3 12.10 9.52 -9.00
C HIS A 3 10.60 9.29 -8.73
N LEU A 4 10.10 9.92 -7.65
CA LEU A 4 8.67 9.98 -7.33
C LEU A 4 8.17 11.41 -7.59
N ILE A 5 7.36 11.57 -8.64
CA ILE A 5 6.84 12.87 -9.07
C ILE A 5 5.36 12.98 -8.71
N GLU A 6 4.98 14.01 -7.95
CA GLU A 6 3.62 14.21 -7.47
C GLU A 6 2.77 15.08 -8.42
N ASN A 7 3.36 16.13 -8.98
CA ASN A 7 2.65 17.07 -9.84
C ASN A 7 2.61 16.59 -11.30
N ASN A 8 1.75 15.62 -11.56
CA ASN A 8 1.64 15.01 -12.87
C ASN A 8 0.86 15.89 -13.84
N SER A 9 1.34 16.00 -15.08
CA SER A 9 0.56 16.57 -16.19
C SER A 9 -0.69 15.72 -16.48
N ALA A 10 -1.66 16.28 -17.19
CA ALA A 10 -2.85 15.54 -17.61
C ALA A 10 -2.47 14.28 -18.43
N ALA A 11 -1.49 14.40 -19.34
CA ALA A 11 -1.01 13.27 -20.12
C ALA A 11 -0.39 12.17 -19.24
N ARG A 12 0.43 12.56 -18.24
CA ARG A 12 1.03 11.61 -17.30
C ARG A 12 -0.03 10.95 -16.42
N THR A 13 -1.02 11.71 -15.97
CA THR A 13 -2.15 11.20 -15.19
C THR A 13 -2.93 10.15 -15.98
N GLU A 14 -3.14 10.35 -17.27
CA GLU A 14 -3.80 9.36 -18.13
C GLU A 14 -2.95 8.09 -18.32
N GLN A 15 -1.64 8.21 -18.47
CA GLN A 15 -0.74 7.05 -18.50
C GLN A 15 -0.82 6.25 -17.20
N ILE A 16 -0.89 6.93 -16.04
CA ILE A 16 -1.08 6.28 -14.73
C ILE A 16 -2.44 5.56 -14.69
N ARG A 17 -3.51 6.15 -15.22
CA ARG A 17 -4.83 5.52 -15.31
C ARG A 17 -4.74 4.18 -16.05
N LEU A 18 -4.10 4.14 -17.21
CA LEU A 18 -3.95 2.92 -17.99
C LEU A 18 -3.19 1.82 -17.22
N ILE A 19 -2.12 2.19 -16.51
CA ILE A 19 -1.40 1.25 -15.64
C ILE A 19 -2.31 0.75 -14.52
N TYR A 20 -3.04 1.65 -13.85
CA TYR A 20 -3.95 1.32 -12.77
C TYR A 20 -5.04 0.34 -13.23
N GLU A 21 -5.67 0.63 -14.37
CA GLU A 21 -6.75 -0.19 -14.92
C GLU A 21 -6.29 -1.56 -15.40
N SER A 22 -5.03 -1.69 -15.82
CA SER A 22 -4.47 -2.97 -16.22
C SER A 22 -3.92 -3.79 -15.06
N ALA A 23 -3.43 -3.12 -13.99
CA ALA A 23 -2.77 -3.79 -12.88
C ALA A 23 -3.73 -4.31 -11.80
N PHE A 24 -4.94 -3.74 -11.70
CA PHE A 24 -5.91 -4.10 -10.66
C PHE A 24 -7.24 -4.52 -11.29
N PRO A 25 -7.88 -5.62 -10.81
CA PRO A 25 -9.21 -6.05 -11.25
C PRO A 25 -10.29 -5.00 -10.97
N PRO A 26 -11.40 -4.94 -11.76
CA PRO A 26 -12.46 -3.95 -11.59
C PRO A 26 -13.14 -3.93 -10.21
N ASP A 27 -13.26 -5.09 -9.58
CA ASP A 27 -13.86 -5.30 -8.25
C ASP A 27 -12.95 -4.88 -7.10
N GLU A 28 -11.63 -4.77 -7.35
CA GLU A 28 -10.63 -4.30 -6.39
C GLU A 28 -10.31 -2.81 -6.57
N ARG A 29 -10.87 -2.15 -7.58
CA ARG A 29 -10.54 -0.75 -7.94
C ARG A 29 -11.56 0.25 -7.41
N MET A 30 -11.04 1.33 -6.82
CA MET A 30 -11.81 2.58 -6.73
C MET A 30 -11.94 3.20 -8.13
N PRO A 31 -13.08 3.79 -8.53
CA PRO A 31 -13.14 4.58 -9.76
C PRO A 31 -12.02 5.63 -9.82
N PHE A 32 -11.25 5.68 -10.92
CA PHE A 32 -10.06 6.53 -11.01
C PHE A 32 -10.38 8.02 -10.82
N GLU A 33 -11.57 8.46 -11.25
CA GLU A 33 -12.08 9.82 -11.02
C GLU A 33 -12.18 10.13 -9.52
N ARG A 34 -12.50 9.14 -8.67
CA ARG A 34 -12.50 9.32 -7.22
C ARG A 34 -11.09 9.48 -6.66
N ILE A 35 -10.12 8.77 -7.22
CA ILE A 35 -8.70 8.97 -6.85
C ILE A 35 -8.30 10.41 -7.16
N LEU A 36 -8.67 10.92 -8.35
CA LEU A 36 -8.38 12.30 -8.73
C LEU A 36 -9.06 13.31 -7.82
N GLN A 37 -10.34 13.13 -7.49
CA GLN A 37 -11.06 13.98 -6.54
C GLN A 37 -10.40 14.01 -5.16
N LYS A 38 -9.98 12.84 -4.65
CA LYS A 38 -9.27 12.74 -3.37
C LYS A 38 -7.86 13.33 -3.43
N ARG A 39 -7.17 13.24 -4.56
CA ARG A 39 -5.91 13.94 -4.82
C ARG A 39 -6.09 15.45 -4.79
N ASP A 40 -7.06 15.96 -5.53
CA ASP A 40 -7.33 17.40 -5.65
C ASP A 40 -7.83 17.98 -4.30
N GLY A 41 -8.54 17.17 -3.50
CA GLY A 41 -8.91 17.46 -2.12
C GLY A 41 -7.78 17.29 -1.10
N GLY A 42 -6.56 16.95 -1.51
CA GLY A 42 -5.39 16.80 -0.62
C GLY A 42 -5.38 15.55 0.27
N VAL A 43 -6.35 14.64 0.09
CA VAL A 43 -6.46 13.40 0.88
C VAL A 43 -5.49 12.33 0.38
N MET A 44 -5.34 12.22 -0.94
CA MET A 44 -4.44 11.26 -1.59
C MET A 44 -3.31 11.97 -2.34
N ARG A 45 -2.20 11.24 -2.51
CA ARG A 45 -1.12 11.63 -3.40
C ARG A 45 -1.04 10.61 -4.53
N LEU A 46 -0.96 11.09 -5.76
CA LEU A 46 -0.76 10.25 -6.95
C LEU A 46 0.63 10.51 -7.50
N LEU A 47 1.53 9.55 -7.30
CA LEU A 47 2.95 9.67 -7.62
C LEU A 47 3.25 8.86 -8.88
N SER A 48 3.81 9.47 -9.93
CA SER A 48 4.47 8.71 -10.98
C SER A 48 5.82 8.21 -10.49
N VAL A 49 6.18 7.01 -10.91
CA VAL A 49 7.51 6.42 -10.73
C VAL A 49 8.24 6.59 -12.05
N GLU A 50 9.30 7.40 -12.07
CA GLU A 50 9.99 7.76 -13.30
C GLU A 50 11.47 7.41 -13.26
N GLY A 51 12.03 7.06 -14.43
CA GLY A 51 13.46 6.91 -14.65
C GLY A 51 14.16 8.25 -14.80
N GLU A 52 15.49 8.22 -14.98
CA GLU A 52 16.33 9.44 -15.16
C GLU A 52 15.95 10.28 -16.39
N ASP A 53 15.50 9.61 -17.43
CA ASP A 53 15.08 10.19 -18.72
C ASP A 53 13.60 10.61 -18.72
N GLY A 54 12.91 10.54 -17.57
CA GLY A 54 11.48 10.80 -17.45
C GLY A 54 10.58 9.66 -17.97
N GLU A 55 11.16 8.48 -18.27
CA GLU A 55 10.38 7.30 -18.63
C GLU A 55 9.46 6.89 -17.47
N LEU A 56 8.19 6.63 -17.76
CA LEU A 56 7.26 6.11 -16.78
C LEU A 56 7.53 4.63 -16.49
N LEU A 57 7.85 4.31 -15.25
CA LEU A 57 8.14 2.95 -14.77
C LEU A 57 6.96 2.33 -14.02
N GLY A 58 6.04 3.16 -13.52
CA GLY A 58 4.93 2.75 -12.69
C GLY A 58 4.29 3.91 -11.95
N PHE A 59 3.53 3.62 -10.93
CA PHE A 59 2.92 4.63 -10.06
C PHE A 59 2.74 4.13 -8.63
N ALA A 60 2.57 5.07 -7.69
CA ALA A 60 2.11 4.82 -6.33
C ALA A 60 1.00 5.81 -5.97
N ASN A 61 -0.08 5.30 -5.37
CA ASN A 61 -1.12 6.12 -4.77
C ASN A 61 -1.07 5.94 -3.25
N VAL A 62 -0.86 7.04 -2.54
CA VAL A 62 -0.69 7.02 -1.08
C VAL A 62 -1.65 7.98 -0.39
N THR A 63 -2.02 7.64 0.84
CA THR A 63 -2.75 8.50 1.77
C THR A 63 -1.91 8.72 3.00
N LEU A 64 -1.81 9.97 3.46
CA LEU A 64 -1.13 10.32 4.70
C LEU A 64 -2.18 10.53 5.80
N CYS A 65 -2.08 9.77 6.87
CA CYS A 65 -2.99 9.85 8.00
C CYS A 65 -2.23 9.59 9.30
N LEU A 66 -2.31 10.52 10.26
CA LEU A 66 -1.60 10.43 11.54
C LEU A 66 -0.11 10.07 11.34
N ASP A 67 0.36 8.98 11.95
CA ASP A 67 1.70 8.42 11.85
C ASP A 67 1.83 7.34 10.73
N VAL A 68 0.85 7.29 9.81
CA VAL A 68 0.75 6.28 8.77
C VAL A 68 0.85 6.89 7.38
N LEU A 69 1.52 6.17 6.48
CA LEU A 69 1.40 6.27 5.03
C LEU A 69 0.70 5.00 4.55
N ALA A 70 -0.56 5.11 4.14
CA ALA A 70 -1.25 3.99 3.49
C ALA A 70 -0.87 3.97 2.00
N LEU A 71 -0.25 2.89 1.56
CA LEU A 71 0.07 2.63 0.14
C LEU A 71 -1.12 1.92 -0.49
N ASN A 72 -2.09 2.70 -1.00
CA ASN A 72 -3.37 2.18 -1.47
C ASN A 72 -3.25 1.37 -2.77
N TYR A 73 -2.49 1.90 -3.74
CA TYR A 73 -2.24 1.24 -5.02
C TYR A 73 -0.79 1.45 -5.42
N PHE A 74 -0.13 0.38 -5.83
CA PHE A 74 1.25 0.43 -6.27
C PHE A 74 1.49 -0.59 -7.39
N ALA A 75 1.98 -0.12 -8.52
CA ALA A 75 2.32 -0.98 -9.63
C ALA A 75 3.57 -0.49 -10.37
N ILE A 76 4.42 -1.44 -10.74
CA ILE A 76 5.51 -1.27 -11.72
C ILE A 76 5.06 -1.96 -13.00
N LEU A 77 5.27 -1.31 -14.14
CA LEU A 77 4.96 -1.84 -15.46
C LEU A 77 5.56 -3.25 -15.62
N PRO A 78 4.82 -4.23 -16.17
CA PRO A 78 5.26 -5.62 -16.24
C PRO A 78 6.65 -5.79 -16.86
N GLU A 79 6.96 -5.08 -17.95
CA GLU A 79 8.25 -5.11 -18.65
C GLU A 79 9.39 -4.44 -17.87
N LYS A 80 9.06 -3.72 -16.80
CA LYS A 80 10.01 -3.07 -15.88
C LYS A 80 10.20 -3.82 -14.57
N GLN A 81 9.40 -4.84 -14.29
CA GLN A 81 9.52 -5.64 -13.07
C GLN A 81 10.83 -6.41 -13.00
N GLY A 82 11.20 -6.90 -11.81
CA GLY A 82 12.43 -7.66 -11.59
C GLY A 82 13.73 -6.85 -11.62
N ARG A 83 13.69 -5.53 -11.86
CA ARG A 83 14.85 -4.64 -11.96
C ARG A 83 15.11 -3.81 -10.68
N GLY A 84 14.45 -4.13 -9.57
CA GLY A 84 14.63 -3.44 -8.29
C GLY A 84 13.84 -2.12 -8.14
N TYR A 85 13.06 -1.70 -9.13
CA TYR A 85 12.31 -0.44 -9.08
C TYR A 85 11.29 -0.41 -7.93
N GLY A 86 10.60 -1.50 -7.65
CA GLY A 86 9.69 -1.59 -6.51
C GLY A 86 10.40 -1.36 -5.18
N THR A 87 11.59 -1.93 -5.00
CA THR A 87 12.43 -1.70 -3.82
C THR A 87 12.85 -0.24 -3.71
N ALA A 88 13.25 0.39 -4.83
CA ALA A 88 13.62 1.79 -4.85
C ALA A 88 12.46 2.70 -4.45
N VAL A 89 11.24 2.42 -4.93
CA VAL A 89 10.03 3.18 -4.56
C VAL A 89 9.77 3.12 -3.05
N ILE A 90 9.81 1.93 -2.45
CA ILE A 90 9.57 1.80 -1.00
C ILE A 90 10.65 2.55 -0.18
N ARG A 91 11.92 2.52 -0.62
CA ARG A 91 12.98 3.30 0.03
C ARG A 91 12.73 4.81 -0.08
N LEU A 92 12.40 5.31 -1.27
CA LEU A 92 12.08 6.72 -1.50
C LEU A 92 10.87 7.18 -0.69
N LEU A 93 9.84 6.33 -0.52
CA LEU A 93 8.70 6.64 0.34
C LEU A 93 9.13 6.76 1.81
N ARG A 94 10.00 5.87 2.30
CA ARG A 94 10.55 5.96 3.67
C ARG A 94 11.41 7.22 3.86
N GLU A 95 12.24 7.55 2.89
CA GLU A 95 13.08 8.76 2.92
C GLU A 95 12.23 10.04 2.91
N ARG A 96 11.17 10.06 2.10
CA ARG A 96 10.25 11.20 1.97
C ARG A 96 9.36 11.38 3.19
N TYR A 97 9.03 10.29 3.90
CA TYR A 97 8.11 10.27 5.04
C TYR A 97 8.70 9.46 6.22
N PRO A 98 9.85 9.93 6.79
CA PRO A 98 10.62 9.15 7.76
C PRO A 98 9.90 8.86 9.07
N ASP A 99 8.94 9.72 9.45
CA ASP A 99 8.20 9.61 10.71
C ASP A 99 6.89 8.78 10.56
N ARG A 100 6.70 8.10 9.42
CA ARG A 100 5.48 7.35 9.13
C ARG A 100 5.74 5.87 8.91
N SER A 101 4.90 5.04 9.51
CA SER A 101 4.83 3.63 9.15
C SER A 101 4.10 3.49 7.81
N ILE A 102 4.72 2.80 6.84
CA ILE A 102 4.01 2.44 5.61
C ILE A 102 3.15 1.23 5.91
N ILE A 103 1.86 1.32 5.65
CA ILE A 103 0.93 0.18 5.68
C ILE A 103 0.42 -0.12 4.28
N ILE A 104 0.17 -1.39 4.02
CA ILE A 104 -0.42 -1.87 2.78
C ILE A 104 -1.31 -3.08 3.06
N ASP A 105 -2.45 -3.13 2.44
CA ASP A 105 -3.26 -4.34 2.34
C ASP A 105 -2.88 -5.13 1.10
N ILE A 106 -2.76 -6.44 1.29
CA ILE A 106 -2.56 -7.39 0.21
C ILE A 106 -3.51 -8.57 0.38
N GLU A 107 -3.86 -9.21 -0.71
CA GLU A 107 -4.66 -10.44 -0.67
C GLU A 107 -3.98 -11.50 0.21
N ASP A 108 -4.80 -12.20 1.01
CA ASP A 108 -4.31 -13.27 1.88
C ASP A 108 -3.80 -14.47 1.04
N ASP A 109 -2.52 -14.76 1.16
CA ASP A 109 -1.85 -15.88 0.47
C ASP A 109 -2.17 -17.25 1.06
N ALA A 110 -2.81 -17.32 2.23
CA ALA A 110 -3.29 -18.56 2.84
C ALA A 110 -4.67 -19.01 2.30
N VAL A 111 -5.38 -18.13 1.58
CA VAL A 111 -6.70 -18.43 1.02
C VAL A 111 -6.55 -18.94 -0.43
N PRO A 112 -7.24 -20.06 -0.80
CA PRO A 112 -7.22 -20.56 -2.18
C PRO A 112 -7.61 -19.48 -3.20
N SER A 113 -6.89 -19.39 -4.31
CA SER A 113 -7.07 -18.37 -5.34
C SER A 113 -6.55 -18.84 -6.70
N ASP A 114 -6.90 -18.12 -7.76
CA ASP A 114 -6.42 -18.41 -9.12
C ASP A 114 -4.97 -17.96 -9.35
N ASN A 115 -4.40 -17.15 -8.42
CA ASN A 115 -3.06 -16.56 -8.52
C ASN A 115 -2.16 -16.77 -7.29
N PRO A 116 -2.09 -17.97 -6.68
CA PRO A 116 -1.45 -18.21 -5.39
C PRO A 116 0.04 -17.83 -5.38
N GLU A 117 0.77 -18.16 -6.45
CA GLU A 117 2.20 -17.84 -6.56
C GLU A 117 2.44 -16.31 -6.60
N GLN A 118 1.54 -15.54 -7.20
CA GLN A 118 1.65 -14.09 -7.26
C GLN A 118 1.45 -13.49 -5.85
N ARG A 119 0.46 -13.98 -5.08
CA ARG A 119 0.22 -13.55 -3.70
C ARG A 119 1.42 -13.83 -2.81
N ILE A 120 1.96 -15.06 -2.87
CA ILE A 120 3.17 -15.45 -2.12
C ILE A 120 4.36 -14.57 -2.49
N ARG A 121 4.60 -14.31 -3.79
CA ARG A 121 5.70 -13.43 -4.23
C ARG A 121 5.51 -11.98 -3.76
N ARG A 122 4.26 -11.48 -3.77
CA ARG A 122 3.93 -10.13 -3.29
C ARG A 122 4.22 -9.98 -1.81
N ARG A 123 3.75 -10.93 -0.99
CA ARG A 123 4.04 -10.95 0.45
C ARG A 123 5.54 -11.00 0.73
N ALA A 124 6.25 -11.97 0.12
CA ALA A 124 7.70 -12.11 0.26
C ALA A 124 8.48 -10.87 -0.18
N PHE A 125 8.00 -10.11 -1.17
CA PHE A 125 8.59 -8.83 -1.56
C PHE A 125 8.55 -7.82 -0.41
N TYR A 126 7.40 -7.63 0.24
CA TYR A 126 7.29 -6.68 1.35
C TYR A 126 8.05 -7.17 2.60
N GLU A 127 7.99 -8.46 2.92
CA GLU A 127 8.73 -9.03 4.06
C GLU A 127 10.25 -8.82 3.93
N ARG A 128 10.81 -9.00 2.74
CA ARG A 128 12.24 -8.68 2.49
C ARG A 128 12.58 -7.20 2.66
N LEU A 129 11.60 -6.32 2.59
CA LEU A 129 11.74 -4.88 2.85
C LEU A 129 11.44 -4.51 4.31
N GLY A 130 11.31 -5.51 5.20
CA GLY A 130 11.10 -5.31 6.63
C GLY A 130 9.65 -4.99 7.02
N PHE A 131 8.69 -5.31 6.16
CA PHE A 131 7.28 -5.29 6.55
C PHE A 131 6.93 -6.55 7.35
N SER A 132 6.03 -6.41 8.30
CA SER A 132 5.46 -7.51 9.08
C SER A 132 3.95 -7.47 9.08
N ALA A 133 3.33 -8.65 9.11
CA ALA A 133 1.87 -8.75 9.14
C ALA A 133 1.31 -8.25 10.48
N MET A 134 0.15 -7.61 10.42
CA MET A 134 -0.65 -7.27 11.59
C MET A 134 -1.19 -8.55 12.25
N PRO A 135 -1.48 -8.51 13.56
CA PRO A 135 -1.97 -9.66 14.31
C PRO A 135 -3.46 -9.94 14.07
N PHE A 136 -3.98 -9.61 12.88
CA PHE A 136 -5.37 -9.84 12.48
C PHE A 136 -5.47 -10.01 10.96
N ARG A 137 -6.54 -10.66 10.52
CA ARG A 137 -6.90 -10.82 9.11
C ARG A 137 -8.23 -10.13 8.85
N LEU A 138 -8.40 -9.60 7.65
CA LEU A 138 -9.57 -8.83 7.26
C LEU A 138 -10.21 -9.39 6.00
N THR A 139 -11.48 -9.07 5.82
CA THR A 139 -12.11 -9.06 4.50
C THR A 139 -12.36 -7.60 4.13
N ILE A 140 -11.76 -7.14 3.05
CA ILE A 140 -11.91 -5.78 2.52
C ILE A 140 -12.68 -5.88 1.21
N PHE A 141 -13.86 -5.29 1.13
CA PHE A 141 -14.77 -5.38 -0.03
C PHE A 141 -15.03 -6.81 -0.53
N GLY A 142 -15.03 -7.80 0.37
CA GLY A 142 -15.24 -9.20 0.04
C GLY A 142 -13.95 -9.98 -0.27
N VAL A 143 -12.80 -9.32 -0.31
CA VAL A 143 -11.49 -9.95 -0.57
C VAL A 143 -10.79 -10.25 0.75
N PRO A 144 -10.47 -11.53 1.06
CA PRO A 144 -9.63 -11.87 2.20
C PRO A 144 -8.26 -11.22 2.07
N SER A 145 -7.84 -10.47 3.10
CA SER A 145 -6.66 -9.61 3.06
C SER A 145 -5.86 -9.68 4.36
N ILE A 146 -4.57 -9.45 4.24
CA ILE A 146 -3.66 -9.20 5.35
C ILE A 146 -3.11 -7.78 5.25
N ILE A 147 -2.89 -7.17 6.39
CA ILE A 147 -2.27 -5.84 6.48
C ILE A 147 -0.81 -6.01 6.85
N LEU A 148 0.08 -5.40 6.08
CA LEU A 148 1.51 -5.37 6.35
C LEU A 148 1.92 -3.96 6.78
N SER A 149 2.83 -3.85 7.76
CA SER A 149 3.42 -2.58 8.22
C SER A 149 4.94 -2.62 8.16
N SER A 150 5.54 -1.51 7.74
CA SER A 150 6.99 -1.30 7.76
C SER A 150 7.53 -0.78 9.09
N GLY A 151 6.65 -0.56 10.07
CA GLY A 151 7.00 0.04 11.36
C GLY A 151 6.15 -0.55 12.48
N ARG A 152 5.40 0.33 13.17
CA ARG A 152 4.55 -0.06 14.28
C ARG A 152 3.48 -1.09 13.86
N ARG A 153 3.18 -2.01 14.75
CA ARG A 153 2.00 -2.86 14.66
C ARG A 153 0.79 -2.13 15.26
N TYR A 154 -0.36 -2.29 14.64
CA TYR A 154 -1.63 -1.71 15.07
C TYR A 154 -2.58 -2.81 15.50
N THR A 155 -3.48 -2.51 16.44
CA THR A 155 -4.64 -3.38 16.71
C THR A 155 -5.67 -3.19 15.59
N PHE A 156 -6.69 -4.05 15.56
CA PHE A 156 -7.78 -3.91 14.59
C PHE A 156 -8.54 -2.59 14.79
N GLU A 157 -8.76 -2.18 16.04
CA GLU A 157 -9.44 -0.94 16.40
C GLU A 157 -8.65 0.28 15.91
N GLU A 158 -7.33 0.32 16.17
CA GLU A 158 -6.45 1.39 15.69
C GLU A 158 -6.42 1.46 14.16
N TYR A 159 -6.35 0.31 13.49
CA TYR A 159 -6.40 0.25 12.03
C TYR A 159 -7.73 0.77 11.48
N THR A 160 -8.85 0.39 12.12
CA THR A 160 -10.19 0.85 11.72
C THR A 160 -10.33 2.35 11.89
N GLU A 161 -9.77 2.92 12.95
CA GLU A 161 -9.74 4.37 13.16
C GLU A 161 -8.95 5.07 12.04
N ILE A 162 -7.74 4.61 11.73
CA ILE A 162 -6.92 5.12 10.63
C ILE A 162 -7.69 5.01 9.30
N PHE A 163 -8.27 3.85 9.01
CA PHE A 163 -9.01 3.61 7.78
C PHE A 163 -10.24 4.52 7.67
N SER A 164 -10.92 4.80 8.78
CA SER A 164 -12.10 5.67 8.83
C SER A 164 -11.80 7.12 8.45
N GLN A 165 -10.60 7.60 8.75
CA GLN A 165 -10.19 8.98 8.43
C GLN A 165 -9.91 9.18 6.93
N VAL A 166 -9.54 8.13 6.22
CA VAL A 166 -9.17 8.19 4.79
C VAL A 166 -10.23 7.61 3.88
N SER A 167 -11.18 6.87 4.44
CA SER A 167 -12.24 6.15 3.72
C SER A 167 -13.61 6.74 4.02
N SER A 168 -14.58 6.48 3.16
CA SER A 168 -15.98 6.82 3.45
C SER A 168 -16.56 5.87 4.51
N SER A 169 -17.60 6.31 5.22
CA SER A 169 -18.32 5.46 6.18
C SER A 169 -18.84 4.16 5.54
N TRP A 170 -19.22 4.23 4.25
CA TRP A 170 -19.59 3.04 3.47
C TRP A 170 -18.43 2.07 3.29
N ALA A 171 -17.21 2.56 3.01
CA ALA A 171 -16.03 1.72 2.88
C ALA A 171 -15.64 1.08 4.22
N VAL A 172 -15.75 1.83 5.32
CA VAL A 172 -15.53 1.31 6.68
C VAL A 172 -16.52 0.19 7.00
N SER A 173 -17.79 0.30 6.60
CA SER A 173 -18.81 -0.74 6.81
C SER A 173 -18.56 -2.03 6.01
N ARG A 174 -17.62 -2.04 5.09
CA ARG A 174 -17.19 -3.20 4.29
C ARG A 174 -15.88 -3.81 4.76
N LEU A 175 -15.37 -3.35 5.89
CA LEU A 175 -14.18 -3.86 6.53
C LEU A 175 -14.63 -4.82 7.65
N PHE A 176 -14.36 -6.10 7.47
CA PHE A 176 -14.76 -7.13 8.43
C PHE A 176 -13.53 -7.87 8.96
N LEU A 177 -13.46 -8.01 10.27
CA LEU A 177 -12.49 -8.90 10.92
C LEU A 177 -12.83 -10.36 10.55
N THR A 178 -11.88 -11.06 9.94
CA THR A 178 -12.09 -12.45 9.51
C THR A 178 -11.54 -13.43 10.53
N GLU A 179 -10.36 -13.15 11.10
CA GLU A 179 -9.74 -13.91 12.18
C GLU A 179 -8.85 -13.02 13.01
N THR A 180 -8.92 -13.16 14.33
CA THR A 180 -7.85 -12.74 15.25
C THR A 180 -6.95 -13.94 15.45
N GLU A 181 -5.83 -14.02 14.78
CA GLU A 181 -4.74 -14.81 15.33
C GLU A 181 -4.31 -14.12 16.63
N CYS A 182 -4.73 -14.68 17.75
CA CYS A 182 -4.05 -14.43 19.01
C CYS A 182 -2.64 -15.00 18.87
N LEU A 183 -1.72 -14.19 18.31
CA LEU A 183 -0.31 -14.48 18.52
C LEU A 183 -0.11 -14.46 20.02
N PRO A 184 0.56 -15.48 20.61
CA PRO A 184 0.90 -15.49 22.03
C PRO A 184 1.59 -14.17 22.34
N ARG A 185 1.14 -13.48 23.39
CA ARG A 185 1.71 -12.18 23.85
C ARG A 185 3.21 -12.26 24.20
N GLU A 186 3.80 -13.43 24.18
CA GLU A 186 5.18 -13.70 24.60
C GLU A 186 6.27 -13.26 23.59
N ASN A 187 5.94 -12.93 22.34
CA ASN A 187 6.93 -12.52 21.34
C ASN A 187 6.76 -11.08 20.80
N ALA A 188 5.99 -10.25 21.47
CA ALA A 188 5.93 -8.84 21.16
C ALA A 188 7.10 -8.09 21.85
N GLU A 189 8.35 -8.29 21.37
CA GLU A 189 9.41 -7.35 21.72
C GLU A 189 9.05 -5.97 21.20
N PRO A 190 9.04 -4.93 22.06
CA PRO A 190 8.87 -3.56 21.59
C PRO A 190 10.04 -3.23 20.67
N LEU A 191 9.75 -2.82 19.46
CA LEU A 191 10.75 -2.27 18.52
C LEU A 191 11.50 -1.15 19.24
N ARG A 192 12.82 -1.36 19.48
CA ARG A 192 13.68 -0.34 20.08
C ARG A 192 13.68 0.89 19.18
N PRO A 193 13.49 2.10 19.75
CA PRO A 193 13.65 3.32 18.96
C PRO A 193 15.07 3.33 18.40
N GLN A 194 15.19 3.58 17.10
CA GLN A 194 16.49 3.75 16.48
C GLN A 194 17.19 4.97 17.08
N PRO A 195 18.49 4.91 17.38
CA PRO A 195 19.22 6.03 17.94
C PRO A 195 19.18 7.19 16.94
N LYS A 196 18.81 8.37 17.43
CA LYS A 196 18.94 9.62 16.69
C LYS A 196 20.44 9.84 16.41
N ALA A 197 20.83 9.83 15.13
CA ALA A 197 22.10 10.33 14.67
C ALA A 197 22.00 11.82 14.42
#